data_b34344d73874ad82917963f07785ef95
#
_entry.id   b34344d73874ad82917963f07785ef95
#
_cell.length_a   1.000
_cell.length_b   1.000
_cell.length_c   1.000
_cell.angle_alpha   90.00
_cell.angle_beta   90.00
_cell.angle_gamma   90.00
#
_symmetry.space_group_name_H-M   'P 1'
#
loop_
_entity.id
_entity.type
_entity.pdbx_description
1 polymer ?
#
loop_
_entity_poly.entity_id
_entity_poly.type
_entity_poly.pdbx_seq_one_letter_code
_entity_poly.pdbx_strand_id
1 'polypeptide(L)'
;MGKAAMEFALAGKNAVMPTIKRTSNKPYRWKIGEAKLSRVANVEKMMPKSYITADGFGITPAARRYLGPLIRGEDYPPYDRDGLPKYVRLHNVLARKALPKFAV
;
A
#
# COMPACT_ATOMS: atom_id res chain seq x y z
N MET A 1 3.08 3.98 -2.90
CA MET A 1 3.49 4.17 -1.48
C MET A 1 5.01 4.30 -1.35
N GLY A 2 5.83 3.41 -1.92
CA GLY A 2 7.30 3.45 -1.82
C GLY A 2 7.91 4.79 -2.25
N LYS A 3 7.53 5.34 -3.42
CA LYS A 3 7.96 6.68 -3.85
C LYS A 3 7.70 7.75 -2.78
N ALA A 4 6.49 7.80 -2.21
CA ALA A 4 6.14 8.77 -1.18
C ALA A 4 6.95 8.59 0.12
N ALA A 5 7.32 7.36 0.47
CA ALA A 5 8.20 7.11 1.61
C ALA A 5 9.60 7.68 1.38
N MET A 6 10.15 7.53 0.18
CA MET A 6 11.43 8.13 -0.19
C MET A 6 11.37 9.65 -0.17
N GLU A 7 10.31 10.24 -0.73
CA GLU A 7 10.09 11.70 -0.70
C GLU A 7 10.01 12.24 0.74
N PHE A 8 9.35 11.50 1.65
CA PHE A 8 9.30 11.85 3.07
C PHE A 8 10.67 11.78 3.74
N ALA A 9 11.45 10.74 3.45
CA ALA A 9 12.80 10.59 3.97
C ALA A 9 13.73 11.75 3.48
N LEU A 10 13.68 12.06 2.19
CA LEU A 10 14.43 13.18 1.61
C LEU A 10 14.00 14.54 2.18
N ALA A 11 12.74 14.70 2.53
CA ALA A 11 12.21 15.89 3.20
C ALA A 11 12.52 15.93 4.71
N GLY A 12 13.32 15.00 5.24
CA GLY A 12 13.71 14.95 6.65
C GLY A 12 12.58 14.53 7.60
N LYS A 13 11.47 13.97 7.11
CA LYS A 13 10.38 13.50 7.96
C LYS A 13 10.80 12.23 8.68
N ASN A 14 10.66 12.23 10.00
CA ASN A 14 11.01 11.11 10.86
C ASN A 14 9.77 10.56 11.59
N ALA A 15 9.80 9.27 11.90
CA ALA A 15 8.73 8.57 12.63
C ALA A 15 7.33 8.72 12.01
N VAL A 16 7.25 8.80 10.66
CA VAL A 16 6.00 8.87 9.91
C VAL A 16 5.95 7.81 8.81
N MET A 17 4.75 7.44 8.43
CA MET A 17 4.52 6.59 7.26
C MET A 17 3.57 7.27 6.27
N PRO A 18 3.75 7.08 4.96
CA PRO A 18 2.78 7.55 3.98
C PRO A 18 1.48 6.74 4.08
N THR A 19 0.37 7.43 3.91
CA THR A 19 -0.97 6.81 3.92
C THR A 19 -1.75 7.20 2.69
N ILE A 20 -2.72 6.37 2.29
CA ILE A 20 -3.68 6.70 1.24
C ILE A 20 -4.91 7.31 1.90
N LYS A 21 -5.17 8.58 1.61
CA LYS A 21 -6.40 9.26 2.02
C LYS A 21 -7.37 9.31 0.86
N ARG A 22 -8.47 8.57 0.95
CA ARG A 22 -9.55 8.63 -0.02
C ARG A 22 -10.22 10.00 0.02
N THR A 23 -10.40 10.63 -1.15
CA THR A 23 -11.03 11.94 -1.28
C THR A 23 -12.39 11.87 -1.97
N SER A 24 -12.63 10.84 -2.82
CA SER A 24 -13.91 10.63 -3.49
C SER A 24 -14.15 9.15 -3.78
N ASN A 25 -15.41 8.73 -3.86
CA ASN A 25 -15.82 7.38 -4.25
C ASN A 25 -16.23 7.27 -5.73
N LYS A 26 -16.74 8.36 -6.31
CA LYS A 26 -17.18 8.43 -7.71
C LYS A 26 -16.79 9.79 -8.31
N PRO A 27 -15.77 9.84 -9.21
CA PRO A 27 -14.79 8.79 -9.45
C PRO A 27 -13.96 8.52 -8.19
N TYR A 28 -13.37 7.34 -8.07
CA TYR A 28 -12.46 7.03 -6.97
C TYR A 28 -11.23 7.93 -7.05
N ARG A 29 -11.00 8.72 -6.01
CA ARG A 29 -9.83 9.61 -5.91
C ARG A 29 -9.17 9.46 -4.55
N TRP A 30 -7.87 9.62 -4.53
CA TRP A 30 -7.07 9.54 -3.32
C TRP A 30 -5.92 10.54 -3.37
N LYS A 31 -5.35 10.81 -2.23
CA LYS A 31 -4.11 11.59 -2.08
C LYS A 31 -3.20 10.93 -1.06
N ILE A 32 -1.90 11.20 -1.17
CA ILE A 32 -0.96 10.81 -0.14
C ILE A 32 -1.18 11.68 1.11
N GLY A 33 -1.22 11.02 2.24
CA GLY A 33 -1.20 11.64 3.55
C GLY A 33 -0.06 11.06 4.38
N GLU A 34 0.06 11.49 5.61
CA GLU A 34 1.02 10.95 6.58
C GLU A 34 0.33 10.53 7.86
N ALA A 35 0.91 9.53 8.52
CA ALA A 35 0.54 9.11 9.87
C ALA A 35 1.80 8.97 10.71
N LYS A 36 1.75 9.46 11.96
CA LYS A 36 2.83 9.24 12.93
C LYS A 36 2.87 7.75 13.32
N LEU A 37 4.05 7.16 13.35
CA LEU A 37 4.23 5.74 13.70
C LEU A 37 3.71 5.45 15.11
N SER A 38 3.85 6.37 16.05
CA SER A 38 3.31 6.24 17.41
C SER A 38 1.79 6.07 17.48
N ARG A 39 1.05 6.45 16.43
CA ARG A 39 -0.40 6.27 16.33
C ARG A 39 -0.82 5.00 15.62
N VAL A 40 0.13 4.29 15.02
CA VAL A 40 -0.11 3.09 14.21
C VAL A 40 0.51 1.87 14.85
N ALA A 41 1.73 2.01 15.38
CA ALA A 41 2.44 0.91 16.01
C ALA A 41 1.69 0.39 17.26
N ASN A 42 1.49 -0.92 17.32
CA ASN A 42 0.78 -1.61 18.40
C ASN A 42 -0.68 -1.14 18.62
N VAL A 43 -1.29 -0.52 17.61
CA VAL A 43 -2.69 -0.11 17.65
C VAL A 43 -3.50 -0.94 16.66
N GLU A 44 -4.41 -1.75 17.18
CA GLU A 44 -5.32 -2.54 16.38
C GLU A 44 -6.50 -1.67 15.90
N LYS A 45 -6.75 -1.66 14.59
CA LYS A 45 -7.91 -1.00 14.02
C LYS A 45 -9.01 -2.02 13.77
N MET A 46 -9.98 -2.06 14.64
CA MET A 46 -11.15 -2.94 14.50
C MET A 46 -12.05 -2.52 13.33
N MET A 47 -12.73 -3.52 12.75
CA MET A 47 -13.76 -3.27 11.74
C MET A 47 -14.92 -2.48 12.37
N PRO A 48 -15.40 -1.40 11.74
CA PRO A 48 -16.55 -0.65 12.25
C PRO A 48 -17.79 -1.55 12.34
N LYS A 49 -18.46 -1.55 13.48
CA LYS A 49 -19.71 -2.32 13.68
C LYS A 49 -20.79 -1.97 12.64
N SER A 50 -20.79 -0.72 12.15
CA SER A 50 -21.67 -0.25 11.07
C SER A 50 -21.48 -0.96 9.72
N TYR A 51 -20.41 -1.75 9.57
CA TYR A 51 -20.13 -2.51 8.35
C TYR A 51 -20.72 -3.92 8.36
N ILE A 52 -21.15 -4.38 9.52
CA ILE A 52 -21.69 -5.73 9.74
C ILE A 52 -23.21 -5.60 9.91
N THR A 53 -23.97 -6.50 9.29
CA THR A 53 -25.44 -6.57 9.46
C THR A 53 -25.80 -6.97 10.90
N ALA A 54 -27.03 -6.67 11.32
CA ALA A 54 -27.47 -6.93 12.68
C ALA A 54 -27.45 -8.43 13.07
N ASP A 55 -27.64 -9.31 12.08
CA ASP A 55 -27.51 -10.76 12.23
C ASP A 55 -26.07 -11.28 12.31
N GLY A 56 -25.09 -10.40 12.05
CA GLY A 56 -23.65 -10.75 12.10
C GLY A 56 -23.10 -11.50 10.89
N PHE A 57 -23.94 -11.91 9.94
CA PHE A 57 -23.52 -12.79 8.82
C PHE A 57 -23.32 -12.05 7.49
N GLY A 58 -23.65 -10.78 7.41
CA GLY A 58 -23.59 -10.01 6.17
C GLY A 58 -22.87 -8.69 6.31
N ILE A 59 -22.71 -7.99 5.18
CA ILE A 59 -22.13 -6.65 5.11
C ILE A 59 -23.20 -5.62 4.73
N THR A 60 -23.13 -4.47 5.37
CA THR A 60 -24.07 -3.36 5.15
C THR A 60 -23.78 -2.61 3.84
N PRO A 61 -24.74 -1.81 3.32
CA PRO A 61 -24.48 -0.89 2.20
C PRO A 61 -23.31 0.06 2.45
N ALA A 62 -23.02 0.43 3.70
CA ALA A 62 -21.86 1.24 4.06
C ALA A 62 -20.55 0.52 3.75
N ALA A 63 -20.44 -0.75 4.13
CA ALA A 63 -19.29 -1.60 3.80
C ALA A 63 -19.13 -1.75 2.27
N ARG A 64 -20.22 -2.01 1.54
CA ARG A 64 -20.20 -2.12 0.07
C ARG A 64 -19.73 -0.83 -0.61
N ARG A 65 -20.17 0.34 -0.14
CA ARG A 65 -19.69 1.64 -0.64
C ARG A 65 -18.20 1.84 -0.39
N TYR A 66 -17.70 1.34 0.73
CA TYR A 66 -16.27 1.41 1.04
C TYR A 66 -15.44 0.44 0.19
N LEU A 67 -15.83 -0.80 0.09
CA LEU A 67 -15.08 -1.86 -0.58
C LEU A 67 -15.21 -1.82 -2.12
N GLY A 68 -16.38 -1.46 -2.65
CA GLY A 68 -16.67 -1.53 -4.08
C GLY A 68 -15.65 -0.82 -4.98
N PRO A 69 -15.19 0.41 -4.69
CA PRO A 69 -14.16 1.07 -5.49
C PRO A 69 -12.80 0.38 -5.42
N LEU A 70 -12.47 -0.27 -4.29
CA LEU A 70 -11.20 -0.99 -4.12
C LEU A 70 -11.17 -2.26 -4.98
N ILE A 71 -12.27 -3.02 -4.98
CA ILE A 71 -12.40 -4.24 -5.79
C ILE A 71 -12.36 -3.92 -7.29
N ARG A 72 -13.01 -2.83 -7.72
CA ARG A 72 -13.01 -2.42 -9.14
C ARG A 72 -11.70 -1.84 -9.62
N GLY A 73 -10.88 -1.31 -8.73
CA GLY A 73 -9.57 -0.74 -9.03
C GLY A 73 -8.43 -1.73 -8.89
N GLU A 74 -8.71 -3.02 -8.80
CA GLU A 74 -7.68 -4.05 -8.76
C GLU A 74 -6.94 -4.11 -10.10
N ASP A 75 -5.63 -3.95 -10.04
CA ASP A 75 -4.75 -4.00 -11.20
C ASP A 75 -4.10 -5.40 -11.25
N TYR A 76 -4.62 -6.24 -12.13
CA TYR A 76 -4.11 -7.59 -12.30
C TYR A 76 -2.78 -7.55 -13.06
N PRO A 77 -1.76 -8.31 -12.63
CA PRO A 77 -0.52 -8.45 -13.40
C PRO A 77 -0.84 -9.09 -14.76
N PRO A 78 -0.08 -8.78 -15.82
CA PRO A 78 -0.21 -9.50 -17.08
C PRO A 78 0.13 -10.98 -16.85
N TYR A 79 -0.58 -11.85 -17.55
CA TYR A 79 -0.36 -13.30 -17.49
C TYR A 79 0.47 -13.76 -18.68
N ASP A 80 1.24 -14.83 -18.53
CA ASP A 80 1.90 -15.52 -19.60
C ASP A 80 0.94 -16.50 -20.33
N ARG A 81 1.47 -17.24 -21.32
CA ARG A 81 0.67 -18.19 -22.08
C ARG A 81 0.16 -19.38 -21.26
N ASP A 82 0.84 -19.68 -20.15
CA ASP A 82 0.53 -20.78 -19.25
C ASP A 82 -0.40 -20.35 -18.12
N GLY A 83 -0.87 -19.10 -18.14
CA GLY A 83 -1.78 -18.52 -17.13
C GLY A 83 -1.09 -18.14 -15.83
N LEU A 84 0.23 -18.06 -15.81
CA LEU A 84 0.99 -17.60 -14.64
C LEU A 84 1.22 -16.08 -14.68
N PRO A 85 1.15 -15.39 -13.54
CA PRO A 85 1.43 -13.96 -13.49
C PRO A 85 2.87 -13.64 -13.91
N LYS A 86 3.03 -12.68 -14.81
CA LYS A 86 4.35 -12.17 -15.21
C LYS A 86 4.86 -11.19 -14.16
N TYR A 87 5.96 -11.56 -13.53
CA TYR A 87 6.68 -10.67 -12.62
C TYR A 87 7.95 -10.14 -13.25
N VAL A 88 8.29 -8.89 -12.96
CA VAL A 88 9.60 -8.34 -13.29
C VAL A 88 10.64 -9.05 -12.44
N ARG A 89 11.52 -9.80 -13.08
CA ARG A 89 12.67 -10.42 -12.40
C ARG A 89 13.83 -9.43 -12.42
N LEU A 90 14.25 -9.01 -11.24
CA LEU A 90 15.45 -8.21 -11.10
C LEU A 90 16.67 -9.12 -11.21
N HIS A 91 17.58 -8.76 -12.12
CA HIS A 91 18.88 -9.42 -12.20
C HIS A 91 19.82 -8.77 -11.19
N ASN A 92 20.45 -9.58 -10.36
CA ASN A 92 21.51 -9.10 -9.49
C ASN A 92 22.71 -8.74 -10.35
N VAL A 93 22.96 -7.45 -10.48
CA VAL A 93 24.18 -6.94 -11.13
C VAL A 93 25.14 -6.55 -10.03
N LEU A 94 26.31 -7.20 -10.00
CA LEU A 94 27.39 -6.80 -9.09
C LEU A 94 27.82 -5.39 -9.44
N ALA A 95 27.68 -4.47 -8.49
CA ALA A 95 28.20 -3.13 -8.66
C ALA A 95 29.73 -3.19 -8.80
N ARG A 96 30.30 -2.39 -9.70
CA ARG A 96 31.76 -2.23 -9.77
C ARG A 96 32.25 -1.72 -8.41
N LYS A 97 33.25 -2.42 -7.84
CA LYS A 97 33.87 -1.95 -6.61
C LYS A 97 34.49 -0.59 -6.88
N ALA A 98 34.00 0.44 -6.22
CA ALA A 98 34.56 1.80 -6.30
C ALA A 98 35.82 1.96 -5.44
N LEU A 99 36.03 1.07 -4.46
CA LEU A 99 37.17 1.09 -3.57
C LEU A 99 38.25 0.07 -4.02
N PRO A 100 39.53 0.35 -3.80
CA PRO A 100 40.62 -0.60 -4.05
C PRO A 100 40.38 -1.90 -3.24
N LYS A 101 41.01 -2.99 -3.71
CA LYS A 101 40.98 -4.26 -2.95
C LYS A 101 41.60 -4.00 -1.57
N PHE A 102 40.89 -4.42 -0.53
CA PHE A 102 41.47 -4.46 0.81
C PHE A 102 42.65 -5.44 0.79
N ALA A 103 43.83 -4.97 1.06
CA ALA A 103 45.02 -5.80 1.26
C ALA A 103 45.04 -6.23 2.73
N VAL A 104 45.02 -7.56 2.97
CA VAL A 104 45.23 -8.15 4.30
C VAL A 104 46.71 -8.27 4.53
#